data_0bee778a907c2d052aa150e0a0c9acde
#
_entry.id   0bee778a907c2d052aa150e0a0c9acde
#
_cell.length_a   1.000
_cell.length_b   1.000
_cell.length_c   1.000
_cell.angle_alpha   90.00
_cell.angle_beta   90.00
_cell.angle_gamma   90.00
#
_symmetry.space_group_name_H-M   'P 1'
#
loop_
_entity.id
_entity.type
_entity.pdbx_description
1 polymer ?
#
loop_
_entity_poly.entity_id
_entity_poly.type
_entity_poly.pdbx_seq_one_letter_code
_entity_poly.pdbx_strand_id
1 'polypeptide(L)'
;GGYEGRIEEQLLSLGLAQQYMGKHEKAIKIYKRAIHLNRINEGLYSTSQIPIIKRLINSHMAMAQWSKVDERYQYLYWLSKQNYGEDDIRLLPTLNQLSKWHLQAYAMGIGKDSDTVTTHLVEAYGMFEKSVELLSNQYGPNDQRLIDDLNGLTLSNYFFATFQKLPLEQHGSNVVSDIGMRRSTQMINQFIANS
;
A
#
# COMPACT_ATOMS: atom_id res chain seq x y z
N GLY A 1 -21.24 -13.17 21.98
CA GLY A 1 -20.35 -12.37 22.18
C GLY A 1 -19.13 -12.14 23.04
N GLY A 2 -19.22 -12.10 24.40
CA GLY A 2 -18.07 -11.63 25.22
C GLY A 2 -16.86 -12.57 25.28
N TYR A 3 -17.00 -13.86 25.04
CA TYR A 3 -15.91 -14.80 25.11
C TYR A 3 -15.07 -14.81 23.81
N GLU A 4 -15.70 -14.74 22.68
CA GLU A 4 -15.06 -14.77 21.37
C GLU A 4 -14.29 -13.46 21.07
N GLY A 5 -14.83 -12.31 21.48
CA GLY A 5 -14.11 -11.02 21.39
C GLY A 5 -12.83 -11.02 22.22
N ARG A 6 -12.83 -11.66 23.41
CA ARG A 6 -11.62 -11.81 24.22
C ARG A 6 -10.55 -12.67 23.57
N ILE A 7 -10.95 -13.73 22.84
CA ILE A 7 -10.01 -14.59 22.10
C ILE A 7 -9.36 -13.79 20.97
N GLU A 8 -10.13 -13.00 20.24
CA GLU A 8 -9.61 -12.16 19.16
C GLU A 8 -8.56 -11.16 19.70
N GLU A 9 -8.89 -10.45 20.76
CA GLU A 9 -7.97 -9.51 21.42
C GLU A 9 -6.68 -10.18 21.90
N GLN A 10 -6.78 -11.38 22.49
CA GLN A 10 -5.61 -12.17 22.89
C GLN A 10 -4.75 -12.58 21.69
N LEU A 11 -5.38 -12.98 20.57
CA LEU A 11 -4.65 -13.31 19.34
C LEU A 11 -3.95 -12.08 18.76
N LEU A 12 -4.59 -10.92 18.78
CA LEU A 12 -3.97 -9.67 18.32
C LEU A 12 -2.75 -9.31 19.17
N SER A 13 -2.86 -9.40 20.48
CA SER A 13 -1.76 -9.15 21.43
C SER A 13 -0.61 -10.15 21.24
N LEU A 14 -0.93 -11.43 21.09
CA LEU A 14 0.06 -12.48 20.83
C LEU A 14 0.75 -12.29 19.46
N GLY A 15 -0.02 -11.98 18.41
CA GLY A 15 0.52 -11.68 17.07
C GLY A 15 1.48 -10.51 17.09
N LEU A 16 1.12 -9.45 17.82
CA LEU A 16 1.96 -8.28 18.02
C LEU A 16 3.26 -8.61 18.73
N ALA A 17 3.20 -9.39 19.83
CA ALA A 17 4.39 -9.84 20.53
C ALA A 17 5.32 -10.67 19.63
N GLN A 18 4.77 -11.58 18.80
CA GLN A 18 5.58 -12.34 17.85
C GLN A 18 6.20 -11.43 16.78
N GLN A 19 5.46 -10.42 16.30
CA GLN A 19 5.96 -9.45 15.33
C GLN A 19 7.12 -8.62 15.89
N TYR A 20 7.02 -8.12 17.12
CA TYR A 20 8.11 -7.40 17.79
C TYR A 20 9.35 -8.27 18.04
N MET A 21 9.17 -9.56 18.26
CA MET A 21 10.28 -10.52 18.36
C MET A 21 10.89 -10.90 17.00
N GLY A 22 10.45 -10.30 15.87
CA GLY A 22 10.88 -10.65 14.52
C GLY A 22 10.36 -12.01 14.03
N LYS A 23 9.45 -12.66 14.76
CA LYS A 23 8.89 -13.98 14.41
C LYS A 23 7.69 -13.81 13.47
N HIS A 24 7.92 -13.18 12.30
CA HIS A 24 6.88 -12.76 11.37
C HIS A 24 6.01 -13.92 10.85
N GLU A 25 6.58 -15.10 10.60
CA GLU A 25 5.81 -16.28 10.18
C GLU A 25 4.76 -16.68 11.23
N LYS A 26 5.15 -16.64 12.53
CA LYS A 26 4.23 -16.95 13.62
C LYS A 26 3.15 -15.86 13.73
N ALA A 27 3.55 -14.60 13.64
CA ALA A 27 2.62 -13.47 13.65
C ALA A 27 1.59 -13.59 12.52
N ILE A 28 2.00 -13.92 11.28
CA ILE A 28 1.12 -14.13 10.13
C ILE A 28 0.08 -15.22 10.41
N LYS A 29 0.49 -16.36 10.98
CA LYS A 29 -0.44 -17.45 11.33
C LYS A 29 -1.48 -17.00 12.35
N ILE A 30 -1.05 -16.25 13.36
CA ILE A 30 -1.92 -15.72 14.41
C ILE A 30 -2.90 -14.68 13.84
N TYR A 31 -2.43 -13.73 13.04
CA TYR A 31 -3.29 -12.71 12.43
C TYR A 31 -4.31 -13.30 11.45
N LYS A 32 -3.94 -14.33 10.68
CA LYS A 32 -4.91 -15.06 9.83
C LYS A 32 -6.02 -15.70 10.66
N ARG A 33 -5.69 -16.26 11.83
CA ARG A 33 -6.68 -16.81 12.74
C ARG A 33 -7.56 -15.71 13.34
N ALA A 34 -6.97 -14.56 13.71
CA ALA A 34 -7.73 -13.42 14.21
C ALA A 34 -8.72 -12.89 13.17
N ILE A 35 -8.30 -12.73 11.89
CA ILE A 35 -9.19 -12.34 10.78
C ILE A 35 -10.33 -13.35 10.62
N HIS A 36 -10.05 -14.66 10.70
CA HIS A 36 -11.07 -15.68 10.57
C HIS A 36 -12.13 -15.57 11.67
N LEU A 37 -11.71 -15.41 12.92
CA LEU A 37 -12.62 -15.22 14.04
C LEU A 37 -13.41 -13.91 13.91
N ASN A 38 -12.75 -12.83 13.53
CA ASN A 38 -13.40 -11.54 13.30
C ASN A 38 -14.54 -11.65 12.27
N ARG A 39 -14.29 -12.38 11.16
CA ARG A 39 -15.32 -12.60 10.13
C ARG A 39 -16.51 -13.39 10.64
N ILE A 40 -16.30 -14.36 11.54
CA ILE A 40 -17.38 -15.14 12.16
C ILE A 40 -18.19 -14.23 13.09
N ASN A 41 -17.53 -13.39 13.87
CA ASN A 41 -18.17 -12.59 14.92
C ASN A 41 -18.84 -11.33 14.40
N GLU A 42 -18.16 -10.62 13.49
CA GLU A 42 -18.50 -9.26 13.04
C GLU A 42 -18.97 -9.23 11.57
N GLY A 43 -18.81 -10.34 10.88
CA GLY A 43 -19.17 -10.49 9.47
C GLY A 43 -18.01 -10.31 8.50
N LEU A 44 -18.23 -10.81 7.29
CA LEU A 44 -17.21 -10.89 6.22
C LEU A 44 -16.67 -9.52 5.80
N TYR A 45 -17.50 -8.49 5.88
CA TYR A 45 -17.19 -7.12 5.43
C TYR A 45 -16.87 -6.16 6.58
N SER A 46 -16.69 -6.65 7.80
CA SER A 46 -16.42 -5.79 8.94
C SER A 46 -15.13 -5.00 8.79
N THR A 47 -15.21 -3.70 9.04
CA THR A 47 -14.04 -2.79 9.08
C THR A 47 -13.09 -3.06 10.23
N SER A 48 -13.53 -3.81 11.26
CA SER A 48 -12.66 -4.28 12.35
C SER A 48 -11.52 -5.19 11.89
N GLN A 49 -11.59 -5.74 10.67
CA GLN A 49 -10.48 -6.45 10.03
C GLN A 49 -9.33 -5.53 9.63
N ILE A 50 -9.57 -4.23 9.38
CA ILE A 50 -8.57 -3.29 8.83
C ILE A 50 -7.27 -3.26 9.66
N PRO A 51 -7.29 -3.08 10.97
CA PRO A 51 -6.05 -3.09 11.76
C PRO A 51 -5.30 -4.42 11.71
N ILE A 52 -6.01 -5.54 11.60
CA ILE A 52 -5.39 -6.87 11.50
C ILE A 52 -4.71 -7.05 10.13
N ILE A 53 -5.37 -6.62 9.05
CA ILE A 53 -4.83 -6.65 7.69
C ILE A 53 -3.54 -5.81 7.62
N LYS A 54 -3.51 -4.61 8.23
CA LYS A 54 -2.31 -3.76 8.27
C LYS A 54 -1.14 -4.44 8.98
N ARG A 55 -1.37 -5.15 10.08
CA ARG A 55 -0.34 -5.94 10.76
C ARG A 55 0.16 -7.11 9.92
N LEU A 56 -0.74 -7.76 9.17
CA LEU A 56 -0.39 -8.80 8.20
C LEU A 56 0.51 -8.24 7.10
N ILE A 57 0.17 -7.09 6.54
CA ILE A 57 0.98 -6.39 5.52
C ILE A 57 2.39 -6.16 6.07
N ASN A 58 2.53 -5.57 7.26
CA ASN A 58 3.82 -5.30 7.87
C ASN A 58 4.67 -6.58 8.05
N SER A 59 4.04 -7.69 8.45
CA SER A 59 4.77 -8.96 8.59
C SER A 59 5.18 -9.56 7.24
N HIS A 60 4.33 -9.44 6.21
CA HIS A 60 4.69 -9.86 4.84
C HIS A 60 5.79 -8.99 4.24
N MET A 61 5.76 -7.66 4.48
CA MET A 61 6.83 -6.73 4.06
C MET A 61 8.18 -7.09 4.70
N ALA A 62 8.20 -7.35 6.02
CA ALA A 62 9.41 -7.76 6.73
C ALA A 62 10.01 -9.08 6.23
N MET A 63 9.21 -9.91 5.57
CA MET A 63 9.64 -11.18 4.96
C MET A 63 9.85 -11.08 3.44
N ALA A 64 9.80 -9.89 2.86
CA ALA A 64 9.89 -9.64 1.42
C ALA A 64 8.90 -10.47 0.58
N GLN A 65 7.72 -10.79 1.15
CA GLN A 65 6.66 -11.55 0.47
C GLN A 65 5.75 -10.62 -0.35
N TRP A 66 6.33 -9.97 -1.36
CA TRP A 66 5.73 -8.85 -2.07
C TRP A 66 4.36 -9.14 -2.69
N SER A 67 4.19 -10.31 -3.30
CA SER A 67 2.88 -10.69 -3.86
C SER A 67 1.80 -10.81 -2.77
N LYS A 68 2.18 -11.19 -1.53
CA LYS A 68 1.26 -11.21 -0.40
C LYS A 68 0.96 -9.82 0.13
N VAL A 69 1.92 -8.91 0.06
CA VAL A 69 1.71 -7.50 0.37
C VAL A 69 0.66 -6.91 -0.58
N ASP A 70 0.82 -7.11 -1.90
CA ASP A 70 -0.15 -6.67 -2.91
C ASP A 70 -1.55 -7.23 -2.65
N GLU A 71 -1.67 -8.56 -2.49
CA GLU A 71 -2.96 -9.20 -2.21
C GLU A 71 -3.66 -8.59 -0.99
N ARG A 72 -2.90 -8.23 0.06
CA ARG A 72 -3.46 -7.67 1.29
C ARG A 72 -3.86 -6.21 1.10
N TYR A 73 -3.09 -5.43 0.37
CA TYR A 73 -3.46 -4.05 0.05
C TYR A 73 -4.70 -3.99 -0.84
N GLN A 74 -4.79 -4.82 -1.88
CA GLN A 74 -5.98 -4.91 -2.73
C GLN A 74 -7.22 -5.31 -1.92
N TYR A 75 -7.07 -6.28 -1.00
CA TYR A 75 -8.15 -6.65 -0.11
C TYR A 75 -8.56 -5.51 0.85
N LEU A 76 -7.58 -4.77 1.39
CA LEU A 76 -7.84 -3.60 2.23
C LEU A 76 -8.64 -2.53 1.49
N TYR A 77 -8.24 -2.24 0.25
CA TYR A 77 -8.94 -1.27 -0.59
C TYR A 77 -10.36 -1.73 -0.93
N TRP A 78 -10.51 -2.96 -1.37
CA TRP A 78 -11.81 -3.54 -1.63
C TRP A 78 -12.73 -3.48 -0.41
N LEU A 79 -12.23 -3.89 0.77
CA LEU A 79 -13.00 -3.84 2.02
C LEU A 79 -13.44 -2.41 2.38
N SER A 80 -12.55 -1.44 2.20
CA SER A 80 -12.86 -0.03 2.45
C SER A 80 -13.93 0.50 1.49
N LYS A 81 -13.83 0.17 0.18
CA LYS A 81 -14.84 0.52 -0.82
C LYS A 81 -16.21 -0.09 -0.53
N GLN A 82 -16.25 -1.35 -0.11
CA GLN A 82 -17.52 -2.02 0.23
C GLN A 82 -18.23 -1.34 1.41
N ASN A 83 -17.47 -0.79 2.36
CA ASN A 83 -18.04 -0.16 3.55
C ASN A 83 -18.38 1.32 3.38
N TYR A 84 -17.61 2.04 2.58
CA TYR A 84 -17.71 3.50 2.50
C TYR A 84 -18.25 3.98 1.15
N GLY A 85 -18.09 3.20 0.10
CA GLY A 85 -18.33 3.64 -1.28
C GLY A 85 -17.08 4.26 -1.92
N GLU A 86 -17.15 4.47 -3.24
CA GLU A 86 -15.98 4.94 -4.02
C GLU A 86 -15.67 6.43 -3.82
N ASP A 87 -16.70 7.23 -3.49
CA ASP A 87 -16.59 8.68 -3.38
C ASP A 87 -16.58 9.19 -1.94
N ASP A 88 -16.36 8.30 -0.98
CA ASP A 88 -16.35 8.66 0.42
C ASP A 88 -14.93 9.03 0.89
N ILE A 89 -14.83 10.17 1.58
CA ILE A 89 -13.57 10.70 2.12
C ILE A 89 -12.87 9.71 3.09
N ARG A 90 -13.61 8.79 3.69
CA ARG A 90 -13.07 7.73 4.56
C ARG A 90 -12.16 6.73 3.83
N LEU A 91 -12.12 6.76 2.48
CA LEU A 91 -11.15 5.99 1.68
C LEU A 91 -9.74 6.56 1.74
N LEU A 92 -9.56 7.85 2.03
CA LEU A 92 -8.24 8.51 1.98
C LEU A 92 -7.12 7.76 2.72
N PRO A 93 -7.31 7.28 3.97
CA PRO A 93 -6.23 6.56 4.65
C PRO A 93 -5.79 5.29 3.93
N THR A 94 -6.70 4.65 3.19
CA THR A 94 -6.40 3.46 2.39
C THR A 94 -5.71 3.85 1.09
N LEU A 95 -6.22 4.85 0.38
CA LEU A 95 -5.61 5.37 -0.84
C LEU A 95 -4.17 5.82 -0.60
N ASN A 96 -3.92 6.58 0.48
CA ASN A 96 -2.57 7.04 0.85
C ASN A 96 -1.61 5.88 1.15
N GLN A 97 -2.08 4.79 1.71
CA GLN A 97 -1.23 3.62 1.95
C GLN A 97 -0.94 2.86 0.65
N LEU A 98 -1.93 2.73 -0.22
CA LEU A 98 -1.78 2.07 -1.51
C LEU A 98 -0.87 2.85 -2.45
N SER A 99 -1.07 4.16 -2.59
CA SER A 99 -0.23 4.99 -3.46
C SER A 99 1.25 4.93 -3.05
N LYS A 100 1.52 5.02 -1.75
CA LYS A 100 2.89 4.88 -1.21
C LYS A 100 3.48 3.49 -1.46
N TRP A 101 2.68 2.44 -1.24
CA TRP A 101 3.10 1.07 -1.52
C TRP A 101 3.45 0.89 -3.00
N HIS A 102 2.59 1.33 -3.90
CA HIS A 102 2.82 1.17 -5.33
C HIS A 102 4.03 1.99 -5.82
N LEU A 103 4.24 3.21 -5.32
CA LEU A 103 5.47 3.95 -5.61
C LEU A 103 6.72 3.22 -5.10
N GLN A 104 6.67 2.69 -3.88
CA GLN A 104 7.78 1.94 -3.31
C GLN A 104 8.05 0.65 -4.09
N ALA A 105 7.01 -0.08 -4.48
CA ALA A 105 7.11 -1.28 -5.29
C ALA A 105 7.74 -1.00 -6.66
N TYR A 106 7.33 0.10 -7.32
CA TYR A 106 7.96 0.58 -8.54
C TYR A 106 9.45 0.88 -8.32
N ALA A 107 9.80 1.65 -7.28
CA ALA A 107 11.18 2.01 -6.97
C ALA A 107 12.08 0.81 -6.68
N MET A 108 11.54 -0.23 -6.06
CA MET A 108 12.25 -1.47 -5.74
C MET A 108 12.28 -2.44 -6.93
N GLY A 109 11.64 -2.13 -8.05
CA GLY A 109 11.54 -3.02 -9.20
C GLY A 109 10.76 -4.31 -8.87
N ILE A 110 9.75 -4.22 -8.01
CA ILE A 110 8.94 -5.38 -7.64
C ILE A 110 8.03 -5.75 -8.81
N GLY A 111 8.28 -6.92 -9.37
CA GLY A 111 7.55 -7.44 -10.53
C GLY A 111 8.33 -8.57 -11.17
N LYS A 112 7.67 -9.33 -12.07
CA LYS A 112 8.32 -10.40 -12.83
C LYS A 112 9.01 -9.87 -14.08
N ASP A 113 8.53 -8.75 -14.59
CA ASP A 113 8.95 -8.10 -15.81
C ASP A 113 8.72 -6.59 -15.73
N SER A 114 9.19 -5.89 -16.73
CA SER A 114 9.05 -4.44 -16.88
C SER A 114 7.59 -3.96 -16.83
N ASP A 115 6.68 -4.71 -17.42
CA ASP A 115 5.26 -4.35 -17.49
C ASP A 115 4.62 -4.41 -16.11
N THR A 116 4.94 -5.44 -15.32
CA THR A 116 4.46 -5.58 -13.94
C THR A 116 5.00 -4.46 -13.05
N VAL A 117 6.28 -4.09 -13.21
CA VAL A 117 6.88 -2.97 -12.48
C VAL A 117 6.21 -1.65 -12.85
N THR A 118 5.96 -1.41 -14.14
CA THR A 118 5.29 -0.20 -14.63
C THR A 118 3.84 -0.12 -14.15
N THR A 119 3.15 -1.26 -14.00
CA THR A 119 1.80 -1.33 -13.45
C THR A 119 1.73 -0.70 -12.07
N HIS A 120 2.73 -0.91 -11.21
CA HIS A 120 2.77 -0.24 -9.91
C HIS A 120 2.77 1.29 -10.01
N LEU A 121 3.46 1.86 -11.00
CA LEU A 121 3.46 3.30 -11.21
C LEU A 121 2.09 3.81 -11.67
N VAL A 122 1.40 3.08 -12.55
CA VAL A 122 0.04 3.40 -13.00
C VAL A 122 -0.95 3.35 -11.85
N GLU A 123 -0.86 2.31 -11.02
CA GLU A 123 -1.71 2.17 -9.83
C GLU A 123 -1.46 3.29 -8.82
N ALA A 124 -0.19 3.65 -8.56
CA ALA A 124 0.13 4.77 -7.68
C ALA A 124 -0.50 6.07 -8.17
N TYR A 125 -0.37 6.38 -9.47
CA TYR A 125 -0.96 7.55 -10.09
C TYR A 125 -2.48 7.59 -9.90
N GLY A 126 -3.19 6.51 -10.22
CA GLY A 126 -4.64 6.42 -10.06
C GLY A 126 -5.10 6.60 -8.62
N MET A 127 -4.33 6.09 -7.63
CA MET A 127 -4.66 6.28 -6.21
C MET A 127 -4.48 7.75 -5.77
N PHE A 128 -3.42 8.42 -6.21
CA PHE A 128 -3.23 9.85 -5.95
C PHE A 128 -4.31 10.70 -6.63
N GLU A 129 -4.65 10.40 -7.88
CA GLU A 129 -5.70 11.11 -8.61
C GLU A 129 -7.04 11.00 -7.88
N LYS A 130 -7.41 9.81 -7.42
CA LYS A 130 -8.63 9.59 -6.63
C LYS A 130 -8.59 10.33 -5.28
N SER A 131 -7.43 10.36 -4.60
CA SER A 131 -7.27 11.13 -3.37
C SER A 131 -7.47 12.62 -3.60
N VAL A 132 -6.88 13.19 -4.65
CA VAL A 132 -7.05 14.60 -5.05
C VAL A 132 -8.52 14.90 -5.35
N GLU A 133 -9.21 14.03 -6.08
CA GLU A 133 -10.63 14.16 -6.36
C GLU A 133 -11.46 14.24 -5.08
N LEU A 134 -11.29 13.28 -4.17
CA LEU A 134 -12.04 13.23 -2.90
C LEU A 134 -11.77 14.45 -2.02
N LEU A 135 -10.51 14.84 -1.90
CA LEU A 135 -10.12 16.02 -1.11
C LEU A 135 -10.66 17.31 -1.72
N SER A 136 -10.56 17.47 -3.05
CA SER A 136 -11.06 18.66 -3.74
C SER A 136 -12.56 18.79 -3.62
N ASN A 137 -13.30 17.68 -3.72
CA ASN A 137 -14.75 17.66 -3.56
C ASN A 137 -15.17 18.02 -2.13
N GLN A 138 -14.42 17.57 -1.12
CA GLN A 138 -14.76 17.78 0.28
C GLN A 138 -14.32 19.15 0.81
N TYR A 139 -13.15 19.65 0.42
CA TYR A 139 -12.50 20.82 1.03
C TYR A 139 -12.19 21.95 0.04
N GLY A 140 -12.40 21.70 -1.25
CA GLY A 140 -12.07 22.64 -2.33
C GLY A 140 -10.68 22.42 -2.92
N PRO A 141 -10.46 22.94 -4.16
CA PRO A 141 -9.27 22.64 -4.94
C PRO A 141 -7.98 23.34 -4.45
N ASN A 142 -8.08 24.25 -3.50
CA ASN A 142 -6.95 25.01 -2.96
C ASN A 142 -6.60 24.60 -1.52
N ASP A 143 -7.16 23.50 -1.02
CA ASP A 143 -6.89 23.05 0.34
C ASP A 143 -5.47 22.47 0.46
N GLN A 144 -4.77 22.83 1.53
CA GLN A 144 -3.39 22.38 1.77
C GLN A 144 -3.24 20.86 1.90
N ARG A 145 -4.32 20.13 2.22
CA ARG A 145 -4.30 18.66 2.32
C ARG A 145 -4.04 17.97 0.98
N LEU A 146 -4.24 18.69 -0.15
CA LEU A 146 -3.94 18.16 -1.48
C LEU A 146 -2.44 18.11 -1.80
N ILE A 147 -1.59 18.80 -1.03
CA ILE A 147 -0.17 18.99 -1.37
C ILE A 147 0.54 17.64 -1.52
N ASP A 148 0.34 16.72 -0.59
CA ASP A 148 1.01 15.41 -0.63
C ASP A 148 0.59 14.58 -1.84
N ASP A 149 -0.71 14.53 -2.14
CA ASP A 149 -1.23 13.77 -3.28
C ASP A 149 -0.84 14.43 -4.62
N LEU A 150 -0.83 15.76 -4.71
CA LEU A 150 -0.35 16.50 -5.88
C LEU A 150 1.16 16.29 -6.11
N ASN A 151 1.95 16.22 -5.05
CA ASN A 151 3.36 15.86 -5.13
C ASN A 151 3.54 14.42 -5.63
N GLY A 152 2.69 13.50 -5.17
CA GLY A 152 2.66 12.12 -5.64
C GLY A 152 2.33 12.02 -7.12
N LEU A 153 1.33 12.76 -7.61
CA LEU A 153 1.01 12.85 -9.04
C LEU A 153 2.18 13.41 -9.86
N THR A 154 2.80 14.49 -9.37
CA THR A 154 3.95 15.11 -10.02
C THR A 154 5.12 14.13 -10.14
N LEU A 155 5.41 13.40 -9.07
CA LEU A 155 6.47 12.39 -9.05
C LEU A 155 6.17 11.22 -10.00
N SER A 156 4.93 10.75 -10.03
CA SER A 156 4.50 9.68 -10.95
C SER A 156 4.65 10.13 -12.40
N ASN A 157 4.22 11.36 -12.74
CA ASN A 157 4.39 11.93 -14.08
C ASN A 157 5.86 12.09 -14.47
N TYR A 158 6.73 12.48 -13.54
CA TYR A 158 8.18 12.54 -13.78
C TYR A 158 8.74 11.16 -14.15
N PHE A 159 8.32 10.10 -13.47
CA PHE A 159 8.77 8.74 -13.80
C PHE A 159 8.23 8.25 -15.13
N PHE A 160 6.96 8.53 -15.48
CA PHE A 160 6.45 8.22 -16.82
C PHE A 160 7.26 8.92 -17.91
N ALA A 161 7.57 10.22 -17.75
CA ALA A 161 8.33 10.97 -18.72
C ALA A 161 9.79 10.48 -18.87
N THR A 162 10.40 10.02 -17.77
CA THR A 162 11.77 9.48 -17.81
C THR A 162 11.82 8.08 -18.40
N PHE A 163 10.81 7.25 -18.15
CA PHE A 163 10.72 5.92 -18.74
C PHE A 163 10.58 5.97 -20.27
N GLN A 164 9.77 6.89 -20.79
CA GLN A 164 9.60 7.07 -22.24
C GLN A 164 10.84 7.61 -22.97
N LYS A 165 11.76 8.26 -22.25
CA LYS A 165 13.00 8.84 -22.82
C LYS A 165 14.18 7.87 -22.88
N LEU A 166 14.06 6.68 -22.29
CA LEU A 166 15.11 5.65 -22.40
C LEU A 166 15.03 5.04 -23.81
N PRO A 167 16.09 5.16 -24.64
CA PRO A 167 16.10 4.54 -25.97
C PRO A 167 15.94 3.03 -25.82
N LEU A 168 15.09 2.42 -26.66
CA LEU A 168 14.83 0.97 -26.70
C LEU A 168 16.10 0.13 -26.89
N GLU A 169 17.19 0.72 -27.34
CA GLU A 169 18.48 0.05 -27.56
C GLU A 169 19.32 -0.20 -26.28
N GLN A 170 18.94 0.37 -25.15
CA GLN A 170 19.74 0.27 -23.89
C GLN A 170 19.24 -0.80 -22.91
N HIS A 171 18.31 -1.64 -23.29
CA HIS A 171 17.87 -2.76 -22.43
C HIS A 171 18.95 -3.85 -22.21
N GLY A 172 20.14 -3.68 -22.77
CA GLY A 172 21.28 -4.60 -22.66
C GLY A 172 22.42 -4.15 -21.71
N SER A 173 22.38 -2.94 -21.16
CA SER A 173 23.44 -2.50 -20.23
C SER A 173 22.90 -2.25 -18.82
N ASN A 174 23.24 -3.15 -17.90
CA ASN A 174 22.85 -3.11 -16.48
C ASN A 174 23.28 -1.84 -15.71
N VAL A 175 24.14 -1.00 -16.26
CA VAL A 175 24.77 0.12 -15.53
C VAL A 175 23.92 1.39 -15.55
N VAL A 176 23.23 1.69 -16.66
CA VAL A 176 22.41 2.93 -16.79
C VAL A 176 21.06 2.76 -16.08
N SER A 177 20.51 1.55 -16.08
CA SER A 177 19.29 1.23 -15.32
C SER A 177 19.52 1.35 -13.80
N ASP A 178 20.70 0.98 -13.32
CA ASP A 178 21.04 1.00 -11.90
C ASP A 178 21.15 2.44 -11.34
N ILE A 179 21.74 3.38 -12.10
CA ILE A 179 21.83 4.80 -11.71
C ILE A 179 20.46 5.50 -11.74
N GLY A 180 19.64 5.21 -12.73
CA GLY A 180 18.27 5.72 -12.84
C GLY A 180 17.39 5.22 -11.68
N MET A 181 17.43 3.91 -11.40
CA MET A 181 16.70 3.30 -10.29
C MET A 181 17.16 3.85 -8.93
N ARG A 182 18.45 4.02 -8.67
CA ARG A 182 18.94 4.57 -7.39
C ARG A 182 18.44 5.99 -7.15
N ARG A 183 18.45 6.86 -8.17
CA ARG A 183 17.90 8.22 -8.04
C ARG A 183 16.40 8.21 -7.82
N SER A 184 15.67 7.39 -8.55
CA SER A 184 14.22 7.22 -8.38
C SER A 184 13.88 6.72 -6.99
N THR A 185 14.59 5.70 -6.50
CA THR A 185 14.43 5.16 -5.15
C THR A 185 14.69 6.21 -4.08
N GLN A 186 15.73 7.03 -4.24
CA GLN A 186 16.04 8.11 -3.30
C GLN A 186 14.93 9.17 -3.25
N MET A 187 14.41 9.60 -4.41
CA MET A 187 13.32 10.59 -4.49
C MET A 187 12.03 10.05 -3.87
N ILE A 188 11.69 8.79 -4.14
CA ILE A 188 10.50 8.15 -3.58
C ILE A 188 10.63 7.99 -2.07
N ASN A 189 11.77 7.53 -1.57
CA ASN A 189 12.02 7.40 -0.13
C ASN A 189 11.95 8.77 0.56
N GLN A 190 12.45 9.83 -0.06
CA GLN A 190 12.34 11.19 0.44
C GLN A 190 10.89 11.68 0.48
N PHE A 191 10.11 11.40 -0.57
CA PHE A 191 8.67 11.71 -0.60
C PHE A 191 7.90 10.99 0.51
N ILE A 192 8.12 9.66 0.66
CA ILE A 192 7.44 8.85 1.67
C ILE A 192 7.83 9.28 3.11
N ALA A 193 9.09 9.70 3.33
CA ALA A 193 9.55 10.14 4.65
C ALA A 193 9.00 11.52 5.06
N ASN A 194 8.67 12.37 4.09
CA ASN A 194 8.19 13.75 4.31
C ASN A 194 6.66 13.86 4.32
N SER A 195 5.93 12.80 4.03
CA SER A 195 4.45 12.72 4.00
C SER A 195 3.90 11.81 5.11
#